data_257e7d3003825be2b82a370b097e9893
#
_entry.id   257e7d3003825be2b82a370b097e9893
#
_cell.length_a   1.000
_cell.length_b   1.000
_cell.length_c   1.000
_cell.angle_alpha   90.00
_cell.angle_beta   90.00
_cell.angle_gamma   90.00
#
_symmetry.space_group_name_H-M   'P 1'
#
loop_
_entity.id
_entity.type
_entity.pdbx_description
1 polymer ?
#
loop_
_entity_poly.entity_id
_entity_poly.type
_entity_poly.pdbx_seq_one_letter_code
_entity_poly.pdbx_strand_id
1 'polypeptide(L)' 'MRLTEFWERMDAALTPGYSRSWAHDHVLSQLGGRTVEEALAAGVDAVVVWRAVHAVLELPARDR' A
#
# COMPACT_ATOMS: atom_id res chain seq x y z
N MET A 1 -2.63 -12.53 0.57
CA MET A 1 -3.57 -11.37 0.66
C MET A 1 -4.18 -11.12 -0.70
N ARG A 2 -5.49 -10.99 -0.74
CA ARG A 2 -6.18 -10.65 -1.98
C ARG A 2 -6.10 -9.15 -2.23
N LEU A 3 -6.19 -8.74 -3.48
CA LEU A 3 -6.14 -7.33 -3.84
C LEU A 3 -7.28 -6.52 -3.22
N THR A 4 -8.48 -7.10 -3.15
CA THR A 4 -9.62 -6.46 -2.47
C THR A 4 -9.32 -6.21 -1.00
N GLU A 5 -8.72 -7.19 -0.33
CA GLU A 5 -8.32 -7.05 1.07
C GLU A 5 -7.25 -5.98 1.25
N PHE A 6 -6.30 -5.93 0.33
CA PHE A 6 -5.27 -4.89 0.33
C PHE A 6 -5.92 -3.49 0.31
N TRP A 7 -6.86 -3.27 -0.59
CA TRP A 7 -7.49 -1.96 -0.71
C TRP A 7 -8.39 -1.64 0.49
N GLU A 8 -9.02 -2.66 1.10
CA GLU A 8 -9.77 -2.45 2.34
C GLU A 8 -8.86 -1.94 3.46
N ARG A 9 -7.67 -2.52 3.57
CA ARG A 9 -6.69 -2.08 4.57
C ARG A 9 -6.16 -0.68 4.27
N MET A 10 -5.92 -0.37 2.99
CA MET A 10 -5.52 0.98 2.59
C MET A 10 -6.58 2.00 2.95
N ASP A 11 -7.84 1.68 2.68
CA ASP A 11 -8.95 2.58 3.00
C ASP A 11 -9.10 2.79 4.50
N ALA A 12 -8.87 1.76 5.29
CA ALA A 12 -8.93 1.86 6.75
C ALA A 12 -7.78 2.73 7.29
N ALA A 13 -6.63 2.69 6.67
CA ALA A 13 -5.46 3.45 7.11
C ALA A 13 -5.50 4.92 6.66
N LEU A 14 -6.03 5.18 5.47
CA LEU A 14 -5.93 6.49 4.82
C LEU A 14 -7.26 7.16 4.51
N THR A 15 -8.36 6.48 4.57
CA THR A 15 -9.70 6.83 4.11
C THR A 15 -9.91 6.45 2.64
N PRO A 16 -11.15 6.05 2.26
CA PRO A 16 -11.40 5.52 0.92
C PRO A 16 -11.04 6.46 -0.23
N GLY A 17 -11.38 7.73 -0.12
CA GLY A 17 -11.08 8.68 -1.21
C GLY A 17 -9.60 9.00 -1.34
N TYR A 18 -8.89 9.04 -0.22
CA TYR A 18 -7.49 9.44 -0.20
C TYR A 18 -6.53 8.29 -0.53
N SER A 19 -6.91 7.05 -0.20
CA SER A 19 -6.02 5.91 -0.38
C SER A 19 -5.58 5.74 -1.84
N ARG A 20 -6.49 5.91 -2.78
CA ARG A 20 -6.18 5.77 -4.21
C ARG A 20 -5.25 6.88 -4.70
N SER A 21 -5.48 8.11 -4.25
CA SER A 21 -4.62 9.23 -4.59
C SER A 21 -3.22 9.04 -4.02
N TRP A 22 -3.14 8.62 -2.77
CA TRP A 22 -1.86 8.34 -2.12
C TRP A 22 -1.09 7.22 -2.84
N ALA A 23 -1.81 6.16 -3.22
CA ALA A 23 -1.21 5.02 -3.94
C ALA A 23 -0.68 5.42 -5.33
N HIS A 24 -1.26 6.43 -5.92
CA HIS A 24 -0.84 6.93 -7.23
C HIS A 24 0.37 7.87 -7.12
N ASP A 25 0.44 8.66 -6.07
CA ASP A 25 1.39 9.77 -5.98
C ASP A 25 2.66 9.48 -5.16
N HIS A 26 2.57 8.62 -4.15
CA HIS A 26 3.70 8.39 -3.24
C HIS A 26 4.65 7.32 -3.75
N VAL A 27 5.91 7.69 -3.92
CA VAL A 27 6.99 6.77 -4.26
C VAL A 27 7.57 6.20 -2.96
N LEU A 28 7.70 4.88 -2.90
CA LEU A 28 8.19 4.19 -1.72
C LEU A 28 9.55 3.54 -2.00
N SER A 29 10.55 3.88 -1.21
CA SER A 29 11.89 3.31 -1.36
C SER A 29 11.86 1.78 -1.17
N GLN A 30 11.01 1.28 -0.28
CA GLN A 30 10.85 -0.15 -0.05
C GLN A 30 10.32 -0.90 -1.27
N LEU A 31 9.75 -0.19 -2.22
CA LEU A 31 9.27 -0.76 -3.48
C LEU A 31 10.19 -0.47 -4.66
N GLY A 32 11.43 -0.13 -4.37
CA GLY A 32 12.41 0.17 -5.41
C GLY A 32 12.19 1.50 -6.10
N GLY A 33 11.60 2.47 -5.39
CA GLY A 33 11.30 3.79 -5.95
C GLY A 33 10.05 3.82 -6.80
N ARG A 34 9.11 2.92 -6.53
CA ARG A 34 7.82 2.84 -7.24
C ARG A 34 6.68 3.25 -6.34
N THR A 35 5.59 3.71 -6.95
CA THR A 35 4.34 3.93 -6.22
C THR A 35 3.67 2.59 -5.97
N VAL A 36 2.65 2.59 -5.09
CA VAL A 36 1.84 1.39 -4.85
C VAL A 36 1.24 0.87 -6.16
N GLU A 37 0.67 1.78 -6.97
CA GLU A 37 0.06 1.38 -8.24
C GLU A 37 1.08 0.77 -9.19
N GLU A 38 2.26 1.36 -9.28
CA GLU A 38 3.33 0.85 -10.14
C GLU A 38 3.80 -0.53 -9.70
N ALA A 39 3.94 -0.73 -8.39
CA ALA A 39 4.38 -2.02 -7.86
C ALA A 39 3.35 -3.11 -8.14
N LEU A 40 2.06 -2.82 -7.92
CA LEU A 40 0.99 -3.79 -8.20
C LEU A 40 0.92 -4.11 -9.69
N ALA A 41 1.07 -3.11 -10.55
CA ALA A 41 1.07 -3.31 -12.00
C ALA A 41 2.27 -4.14 -12.46
N ALA A 42 3.38 -4.06 -11.75
CA ALA A 42 4.58 -4.84 -12.06
C ALA A 42 4.50 -6.29 -11.54
N GLY A 43 3.42 -6.66 -10.85
CA GLY A 43 3.22 -8.01 -10.37
C GLY A 43 3.75 -8.27 -8.95
N VAL A 44 4.08 -7.22 -8.20
CA VAL A 44 4.51 -7.39 -6.81
C VAL A 44 3.32 -7.84 -5.98
N ASP A 45 3.52 -8.85 -5.12
CA ASP A 45 2.45 -9.37 -4.27
C ASP A 45 1.86 -8.28 -3.38
N ALA A 46 0.53 -8.30 -3.25
CA ALA A 46 -0.18 -7.32 -2.42
C ALA A 46 0.33 -7.31 -0.97
N VAL A 47 0.71 -8.47 -0.42
CA VAL A 47 1.24 -8.54 0.94
C VAL A 47 2.58 -7.80 1.07
N VAL A 48 3.42 -7.88 0.05
CA VAL A 48 4.71 -7.17 0.03
C VAL A 48 4.47 -5.67 -0.05
N VAL A 49 3.55 -5.25 -0.92
CA VAL A 49 3.19 -3.84 -1.05
C VAL A 49 2.60 -3.32 0.26
N TRP A 50 1.72 -4.11 0.89
CA TRP A 50 1.11 -3.72 2.17
C TRP A 50 2.17 -3.54 3.26
N ARG A 51 3.16 -4.42 3.33
CA ARG A 51 4.24 -4.29 4.32
C ARG A 51 5.03 -2.99 4.14
N ALA A 52 5.27 -2.60 2.89
CA ALA A 52 5.95 -1.34 2.60
C ALA A 52 5.11 -0.14 3.04
N VAL A 53 3.81 -0.16 2.74
CA VAL A 53 2.88 0.89 3.17
C VAL A 53 2.83 0.97 4.70
N HIS A 54 2.71 -0.19 5.35
CA HIS A 54 2.64 -0.26 6.80
C HIS A 54 3.87 0.38 7.45
N ALA A 55 5.05 0.12 6.90
CA ALA A 55 6.30 0.68 7.41
C ALA A 55 6.36 2.19 7.20
N VAL A 56 5.97 2.67 6.03
CA VAL A 56 6.01 4.10 5.70
C VAL A 56 5.03 4.90 6.55
N LEU A 57 3.84 4.36 6.78
CA LEU A 57 2.81 5.04 7.58
C LEU A 57 2.99 4.80 9.08
N GLU A 58 3.96 3.97 9.47
CA GLU A 58 4.23 3.63 10.86
C GLU A 58 2.99 3.13 11.60
N LEU A 59 2.26 2.23 10.93
CA LEU A 59 1.02 1.69 11.48
C LEU A 59 1.31 0.71 12.63
N PRO A 60 0.35 0.54 13.57
CA PRO A 60 0.52 -0.43 14.65
C PRO A 60 0.72 -1.85 14.12
N ALA A 61 1.50 -2.67 14.84
CA ALA A 61 1.79 -4.05 14.43
C ALA A 61 0.52 -4.88 14.20
N ARG A 62 -0.54 -4.60 14.93
CA ARG A 62 -1.82 -5.30 14.81
C ARG A 62 -2.51 -5.09 13.45
N ASP A 63 -2.10 -4.07 12.70
CA ASP A 63 -2.69 -3.74 11.41
C ASP A 63 -1.99 -4.41 10.22
N ARG A 64 -1.02 -5.28 10.49
CA ARG A 64 -0.30 -5.97 9.42
C ARG A 64 -1.17 -6.99 8.69
#